data_501cf4f8c9d4b75511ceae068d36b9f3
#
_entry.id   501cf4f8c9d4b75511ceae068d36b9f3
#
_cell.length_a   1.000
_cell.length_b   1.000
_cell.length_c   1.000
_cell.angle_alpha   90.00
_cell.angle_beta   90.00
_cell.angle_gamma   90.00
#
_symmetry.space_group_name_H-M   'P 1'
#
loop_
_entity.id
_entity.type
_entity.pdbx_description
1 polymer ?
#
loop_
_entity_poly.entity_id
_entity_poly.type
_entity_poly.pdbx_seq_one_letter_code
_entity_poly.pdbx_strand_id
1 'polypeptide(L)'
;MTYNPFSLSGKTVLITGAASGIGRATAIECCRMGAEVIITDINPDGLEETFRQLPEQNGTHIRIVADLTKEEEIESLADRLPRLDGCVNNAGIMKLVLTPFLTTEIIERIQKINLIAPMMLTRNLIKKKKMKNPSSIVFTASAGGVFRVSAGNGIYATTKCGIDAFMRTTALELGGK
;
A
#
# COMPACT_ATOMS: atom_id res chain seq x y z
N MET A 1 28.40 -13.05 -10.11
CA MET A 1 27.21 -12.55 -9.38
C MET A 1 26.68 -13.69 -8.54
N THR A 2 26.57 -13.51 -7.25
CA THR A 2 25.95 -14.52 -6.37
C THR A 2 24.43 -14.50 -6.64
N TYR A 3 23.84 -15.66 -6.93
CA TYR A 3 22.42 -15.81 -7.15
C TYR A 3 21.65 -15.36 -5.88
N ASN A 4 20.77 -14.36 -6.00
CA ASN A 4 19.89 -13.91 -4.93
C ASN A 4 18.43 -14.09 -5.38
N PRO A 5 17.70 -15.09 -4.86
CA PRO A 5 16.31 -15.34 -5.26
C PRO A 5 15.35 -14.22 -4.85
N PHE A 6 15.73 -13.32 -3.95
CA PHE A 6 14.95 -12.18 -3.50
C PHE A 6 15.34 -10.86 -4.19
N SER A 7 16.21 -10.91 -5.20
CA SER A 7 16.64 -9.71 -5.91
C SER A 7 15.47 -9.01 -6.59
N LEU A 8 15.37 -7.70 -6.35
CA LEU A 8 14.43 -6.79 -7.01
C LEU A 8 15.16 -5.87 -8.02
N SER A 9 16.35 -6.25 -8.45
CA SER A 9 17.11 -5.45 -9.43
C SER A 9 16.31 -5.23 -10.72
N GLY A 10 16.22 -3.98 -11.15
CA GLY A 10 15.43 -3.57 -12.33
C GLY A 10 13.92 -3.60 -12.13
N LYS A 11 13.45 -3.77 -10.89
CA LYS A 11 12.03 -3.72 -10.53
C LYS A 11 11.65 -2.34 -10.02
N THR A 12 10.45 -1.89 -10.40
CA THR A 12 9.86 -0.63 -9.92
C THR A 12 8.70 -0.96 -9.00
N VAL A 13 8.76 -0.52 -7.73
CA VAL A 13 7.78 -0.87 -6.69
C VAL A 13 7.18 0.40 -6.08
N LEU A 14 5.85 0.49 -6.06
CA LEU A 14 5.10 1.51 -5.33
C LEU A 14 4.83 1.02 -3.90
N ILE A 15 5.08 1.87 -2.90
CA ILE A 15 4.76 1.58 -1.49
C ILE A 15 3.91 2.73 -0.93
N THR A 16 2.71 2.43 -0.42
CA THR A 16 1.83 3.40 0.23
C THR A 16 1.99 3.36 1.75
N GLY A 17 1.72 4.50 2.42
CA GLY A 17 1.93 4.61 3.87
C GLY A 17 3.40 4.54 4.24
N ALA A 18 4.26 5.09 3.40
CA ALA A 18 5.72 4.94 3.50
C ALA A 18 6.39 5.97 4.41
N ALA A 19 5.66 6.92 5.00
CA ALA A 19 6.24 7.92 5.90
C ALA A 19 6.73 7.34 7.23
N SER A 20 6.29 6.14 7.62
CA SER A 20 6.67 5.54 8.91
C SER A 20 6.45 4.02 8.93
N GLY A 21 6.86 3.39 10.03
CA GLY A 21 6.53 2.02 10.39
C GLY A 21 6.83 0.98 9.31
N ILE A 22 5.87 0.10 9.05
CA ILE A 22 6.00 -1.02 8.09
C ILE A 22 6.27 -0.50 6.67
N GLY A 23 5.56 0.56 6.23
CA GLY A 23 5.75 1.10 4.89
C GLY A 23 7.16 1.66 4.66
N ARG A 24 7.72 2.39 5.65
CA ARG A 24 9.12 2.86 5.61
C ARG A 24 10.09 1.70 5.52
N ALA A 25 9.95 0.72 6.43
CA ALA A 25 10.82 -0.45 6.44
C ALA A 25 10.76 -1.23 5.11
N THR A 26 9.55 -1.40 4.57
CA THR A 26 9.35 -2.05 3.27
C THR A 26 10.05 -1.30 2.15
N ALA A 27 9.96 0.04 2.13
CA ALA A 27 10.62 0.85 1.11
C ALA A 27 12.15 0.69 1.16
N ILE A 28 12.73 0.75 2.37
CA ILE A 28 14.17 0.58 2.58
C ILE A 28 14.62 -0.81 2.15
N GLU A 29 13.90 -1.87 2.54
CA GLU A 29 14.27 -3.24 2.19
C GLU A 29 14.10 -3.52 0.69
N CYS A 30 13.03 -3.05 0.05
CA CYS A 30 12.89 -3.16 -1.40
C CYS A 30 14.06 -2.48 -2.12
N CYS A 31 14.45 -1.29 -1.66
CA CYS A 31 15.62 -0.59 -2.19
C CYS A 31 16.91 -1.38 -1.97
N ARG A 32 17.16 -1.94 -0.78
CA ARG A 32 18.33 -2.82 -0.50
C ARG A 32 18.38 -4.04 -1.39
N MET A 33 17.23 -4.57 -1.80
CA MET A 33 17.14 -5.68 -2.75
C MET A 33 17.29 -5.25 -4.21
N GLY A 34 17.52 -3.96 -4.48
CA GLY A 34 17.82 -3.42 -5.80
C GLY A 34 16.65 -2.83 -6.55
N ALA A 35 15.48 -2.64 -5.90
CA ALA A 35 14.34 -2.00 -6.54
C ALA A 35 14.49 -0.49 -6.67
N GLU A 36 13.97 0.08 -7.75
CA GLU A 36 13.55 1.46 -7.78
C GLU A 36 12.24 1.58 -7.00
N VAL A 37 12.21 2.43 -5.96
CA VAL A 37 11.02 2.58 -5.13
C VAL A 37 10.34 3.92 -5.37
N ILE A 38 9.01 3.86 -5.44
CA ILE A 38 8.14 5.02 -5.44
C ILE A 38 7.39 4.99 -4.12
N ILE A 39 7.58 6.01 -3.29
CA ILE A 39 6.99 6.07 -1.96
C ILE A 39 5.90 7.14 -1.92
N THR A 40 4.79 6.84 -1.27
CA THR A 40 3.69 7.80 -1.10
C THR A 40 3.10 7.76 0.30
N ASP A 41 2.76 8.93 0.80
CA ASP A 41 2.10 9.13 2.09
C ASP A 41 1.41 10.51 2.10
N ILE A 42 0.51 10.74 3.04
CA ILE A 42 -0.08 12.05 3.31
C ILE A 42 0.87 12.97 4.10
N ASN A 43 1.82 12.39 4.86
CA ASN A 43 2.76 13.12 5.69
C ASN A 43 4.05 13.44 4.91
N PRO A 44 4.24 14.69 4.46
CA PRO A 44 5.40 15.07 3.65
C PRO A 44 6.72 14.95 4.41
N ASP A 45 6.76 15.32 5.71
CA ASP A 45 7.99 15.31 6.51
C ASP A 45 8.46 13.87 6.77
N GLY A 46 7.52 12.98 7.15
CA GLY A 46 7.82 11.57 7.32
C GLY A 46 8.23 10.89 6.01
N LEU A 47 7.67 11.32 4.89
CA LEU A 47 8.02 10.81 3.56
C LEU A 47 9.43 11.26 3.15
N GLU A 48 9.78 12.53 3.42
CA GLU A 48 11.13 13.06 3.21
C GLU A 48 12.16 12.31 4.06
N GLU A 49 11.84 12.05 5.33
CA GLU A 49 12.69 11.29 6.24
C GLU A 49 12.93 9.86 5.74
N THR A 50 11.88 9.21 5.21
CA THR A 50 12.02 7.89 4.59
C THR A 50 12.91 7.97 3.35
N PHE A 51 12.70 8.98 2.51
CA PHE A 51 13.46 9.15 1.27
C PHE A 51 14.97 9.30 1.53
N ARG A 52 15.35 10.05 2.57
CA ARG A 52 16.76 10.21 2.98
C ARG A 52 17.39 8.92 3.50
N GLN A 53 16.59 7.99 4.01
CA GLN A 53 17.06 6.69 4.51
C GLN A 53 17.18 5.63 3.43
N LEU A 54 16.70 5.90 2.21
CA LEU A 54 16.86 4.95 1.11
C LEU A 54 18.35 4.83 0.77
N PRO A 55 18.86 3.59 0.63
CA PRO A 55 20.23 3.37 0.20
C PRO A 55 20.54 4.08 -1.13
N GLU A 56 21.70 4.72 -1.22
CA GLU A 56 22.20 5.25 -2.49
C GLU A 56 22.44 4.08 -3.46
N GLN A 57 21.63 3.97 -4.47
CA GLN A 57 21.76 2.97 -5.53
C GLN A 57 21.57 3.65 -6.89
N ASN A 58 21.99 2.96 -7.96
CA ASN A 58 21.90 3.42 -9.35
C ASN A 58 20.44 3.42 -9.87
N GLY A 59 19.53 4.05 -9.16
CA GLY A 59 18.11 4.13 -9.50
C GLY A 59 17.49 5.45 -9.09
N THR A 60 16.43 5.86 -9.78
CA THR A 60 15.71 7.09 -9.50
C THR A 60 14.53 6.77 -8.57
N HIS A 61 14.73 6.91 -7.26
CA HIS A 61 13.61 6.82 -6.33
C HIS A 61 12.73 8.07 -6.41
N ILE A 62 11.43 7.88 -6.23
CA ILE A 62 10.44 8.95 -6.33
C ILE A 62 9.63 9.01 -5.05
N ARG A 63 9.35 10.22 -4.56
CA ARG A 63 8.39 10.46 -3.51
C ARG A 63 7.23 11.31 -4.02
N ILE A 64 6.02 10.93 -3.65
CA ILE A 64 4.78 11.61 -4.05
C ILE A 64 3.91 11.76 -2.81
N VAL A 65 3.65 12.98 -2.39
CA VAL A 65 2.66 13.23 -1.32
C VAL A 65 1.28 13.08 -1.92
N ALA A 66 0.44 12.26 -1.27
CA ALA A 66 -0.95 12.05 -1.68
C ALA A 66 -1.83 11.63 -0.48
N ASP A 67 -3.00 12.24 -0.39
CA ASP A 67 -4.08 11.83 0.50
C ASP A 67 -4.94 10.77 -0.17
N LEU A 68 -4.71 9.51 0.16
CA LEU A 68 -5.42 8.38 -0.43
C LEU A 68 -6.89 8.27 0.04
N THR A 69 -7.37 9.18 0.89
CA THR A 69 -8.81 9.28 1.20
C THR A 69 -9.58 10.08 0.14
N LYS A 70 -8.87 10.71 -0.81
CA LYS A 70 -9.44 11.52 -1.89
C LYS A 70 -9.26 10.83 -3.23
N GLU A 71 -10.34 10.61 -3.94
CA GLU A 71 -10.32 9.87 -5.21
C GLU A 71 -9.49 10.60 -6.29
N GLU A 72 -9.57 11.92 -6.34
CA GLU A 72 -8.81 12.76 -7.25
C GLU A 72 -7.28 12.67 -7.03
N GLU A 73 -6.86 12.54 -5.76
CA GLU A 73 -5.43 12.38 -5.44
C GLU A 73 -4.93 10.97 -5.76
N ILE A 74 -5.77 9.93 -5.58
CA ILE A 74 -5.45 8.56 -6.03
C ILE A 74 -5.33 8.52 -7.56
N GLU A 75 -6.22 9.19 -8.28
CA GLU A 75 -6.17 9.25 -9.75
C GLU A 75 -4.94 9.98 -10.25
N SER A 76 -4.64 11.16 -9.68
CA SER A 76 -3.44 11.94 -9.96
C SER A 76 -2.16 11.15 -9.65
N LEU A 77 -2.11 10.45 -8.51
CA LEU A 77 -1.00 9.55 -8.18
C LEU A 77 -0.81 8.52 -9.29
N ALA A 78 -1.89 7.81 -9.66
CA ALA A 78 -1.81 6.77 -10.68
C ALA A 78 -1.34 7.31 -12.05
N ASP A 79 -1.73 8.53 -12.44
CA ASP A 79 -1.29 9.14 -13.70
C ASP A 79 0.21 9.40 -13.73
N ARG A 80 0.79 9.83 -12.62
CA ARG A 80 2.21 10.15 -12.47
C ARG A 80 3.13 8.93 -12.39
N LEU A 81 2.58 7.73 -12.13
CA LEU A 81 3.37 6.51 -12.00
C LEU A 81 3.86 5.99 -13.36
N PRO A 82 5.08 5.48 -13.46
CA PRO A 82 5.51 4.61 -14.55
C PRO A 82 4.79 3.26 -14.46
N ARG A 83 5.12 2.33 -15.35
CA ARG A 83 4.66 0.94 -15.20
C ARG A 83 5.42 0.24 -14.08
N LEU A 84 4.69 -0.42 -13.19
CA LEU A 84 5.16 -1.02 -11.95
C LEU A 84 5.34 -2.53 -12.08
N ASP A 85 6.37 -3.07 -11.46
CA ASP A 85 6.54 -4.50 -11.19
C ASP A 85 5.85 -4.92 -9.90
N GLY A 86 5.67 -3.99 -8.96
CA GLY A 86 5.02 -4.24 -7.68
C GLY A 86 4.27 -3.03 -7.12
N CYS A 87 3.21 -3.31 -6.36
CA CYS A 87 2.51 -2.32 -5.56
C CYS A 87 2.24 -2.88 -4.17
N VAL A 88 2.68 -2.16 -3.12
CA VAL A 88 2.42 -2.52 -1.72
C VAL A 88 1.40 -1.54 -1.15
N ASN A 89 0.14 -2.01 -1.05
CA ASN A 89 -0.94 -1.31 -0.38
C ASN A 89 -0.80 -1.49 1.14
N ASN A 90 -0.02 -0.59 1.76
CA ASN A 90 0.26 -0.64 3.19
C ASN A 90 -0.39 0.51 3.98
N ALA A 91 -0.70 1.63 3.34
CA ALA A 91 -1.36 2.76 4.01
C ALA A 91 -2.57 2.30 4.82
N GLY A 92 -2.67 2.77 6.05
CA GLY A 92 -3.75 2.40 6.93
C GLY A 92 -3.64 3.03 8.31
N ILE A 93 -4.77 3.12 8.98
CA ILE A 93 -4.87 3.64 10.35
C ILE A 93 -5.59 2.63 11.24
N MET A 94 -5.30 2.68 12.53
CA MET A 94 -5.98 1.89 13.54
C MET A 94 -6.52 2.83 14.63
N LYS A 95 -7.73 2.54 15.08
CA LYS A 95 -8.32 3.16 16.26
C LYS A 95 -9.13 2.11 17.00
N LEU A 96 -8.83 1.90 18.26
CA LEU A 96 -9.60 1.02 19.13
C LEU A 96 -10.82 1.78 19.66
N VAL A 97 -12.01 1.27 19.36
CA VAL A 97 -13.29 1.86 19.80
C VAL A 97 -14.27 0.76 20.11
N LEU A 98 -14.76 0.73 21.35
CA LEU A 98 -15.80 -0.22 21.76
C LEU A 98 -17.10 0.08 21.00
N THR A 99 -17.85 -0.96 20.67
CA THR A 99 -19.06 -0.87 19.83
C THR A 99 -20.05 0.24 20.25
N PRO A 100 -20.37 0.47 21.56
CA PRO A 100 -21.28 1.54 21.95
C PRO A 100 -20.78 2.96 21.64
N PHE A 101 -19.48 3.14 21.36
CA PHE A 101 -18.86 4.44 21.08
C PHE A 101 -18.47 4.60 19.61
N LEU A 102 -18.87 3.69 18.74
CA LEU A 102 -18.68 3.84 17.29
C LEU A 102 -19.56 4.96 16.76
N THR A 103 -18.95 5.85 16.01
CA THR A 103 -19.66 6.89 15.25
C THR A 103 -19.46 6.68 13.75
N THR A 104 -20.35 7.26 12.96
CA THR A 104 -20.28 7.20 11.49
C THR A 104 -18.94 7.76 10.99
N GLU A 105 -18.46 8.87 11.58
CA GLU A 105 -17.20 9.53 11.18
C GLU A 105 -16.01 8.61 11.41
N ILE A 106 -16.00 7.86 12.52
CA ILE A 106 -14.92 6.90 12.82
C ILE A 106 -14.95 5.75 11.80
N ILE A 107 -16.14 5.22 11.53
CA ILE A 107 -16.33 4.13 10.58
C ILE A 107 -15.87 4.55 9.19
N GLU A 108 -16.38 5.67 8.69
CA GLU A 108 -16.08 6.19 7.36
C GLU A 108 -14.58 6.50 7.20
N ARG A 109 -13.97 7.14 8.19
CA ARG A 109 -12.54 7.46 8.15
C ARG A 109 -11.66 6.21 8.04
N ILE A 110 -11.95 5.18 8.84
CA ILE A 110 -11.16 3.95 8.84
C ILE A 110 -11.42 3.17 7.56
N GLN A 111 -12.68 3.10 7.10
CA GLN A 111 -13.02 2.44 5.83
C GLN A 111 -12.36 3.12 4.63
N LYS A 112 -12.38 4.45 4.58
CA LYS A 112 -11.79 5.20 3.47
C LYS A 112 -10.33 4.82 3.25
N ILE A 113 -9.49 4.87 4.29
CA ILE A 113 -8.06 4.62 4.12
C ILE A 113 -7.70 3.14 4.08
N ASN A 114 -8.35 2.29 4.91
CA ASN A 114 -7.92 0.89 5.03
C ASN A 114 -8.55 -0.04 3.97
N LEU A 115 -9.67 0.34 3.38
CA LEU A 115 -10.43 -0.52 2.47
C LEU A 115 -10.65 0.15 1.11
N ILE A 116 -11.27 1.34 1.08
CA ILE A 116 -11.64 1.99 -0.18
C ILE A 116 -10.39 2.45 -0.93
N ALA A 117 -9.44 3.10 -0.27
CA ALA A 117 -8.22 3.61 -0.89
C ALA A 117 -7.41 2.53 -1.64
N PRO A 118 -7.04 1.39 -1.02
CA PRO A 118 -6.32 0.33 -1.73
C PRO A 118 -7.15 -0.30 -2.86
N MET A 119 -8.48 -0.39 -2.75
CA MET A 119 -9.36 -0.85 -3.83
C MET A 119 -9.32 0.12 -5.01
N MET A 120 -9.47 1.43 -4.76
CA MET A 120 -9.48 2.46 -5.80
C MET A 120 -8.10 2.63 -6.44
N LEU A 121 -7.02 2.57 -5.67
CA LEU A 121 -5.66 2.59 -6.23
C LEU A 121 -5.44 1.38 -7.14
N THR A 122 -5.78 0.17 -6.68
CA THR A 122 -5.67 -1.05 -7.48
C THR A 122 -6.47 -0.93 -8.78
N ARG A 123 -7.75 -0.50 -8.69
CA ARG A 123 -8.59 -0.24 -9.87
C ARG A 123 -7.92 0.70 -10.86
N ASN A 124 -7.37 1.83 -10.39
CA ASN A 124 -6.72 2.81 -11.25
C ASN A 124 -5.44 2.27 -11.90
N LEU A 125 -4.61 1.55 -11.13
CA LEU A 125 -3.40 0.90 -11.67
C LEU A 125 -3.74 -0.09 -12.81
N ILE A 126 -4.77 -0.89 -12.63
CA ILE A 126 -5.22 -1.86 -13.64
C ILE A 126 -5.84 -1.14 -14.85
N LYS A 127 -6.82 -0.24 -14.63
CA LYS A 127 -7.52 0.49 -15.69
C LYS A 127 -6.57 1.30 -16.56
N LYS A 128 -5.56 1.94 -15.94
CA LYS A 128 -4.57 2.78 -16.63
C LYS A 128 -3.35 1.97 -17.14
N LYS A 129 -3.39 0.63 -17.05
CA LYS A 129 -2.32 -0.30 -17.49
C LYS A 129 -0.95 0.04 -16.88
N LYS A 130 -0.96 0.46 -15.60
CA LYS A 130 0.26 0.82 -14.85
C LYS A 130 1.00 -0.40 -14.29
N MET A 131 0.39 -1.57 -14.26
CA MET A 131 1.06 -2.81 -13.89
C MET A 131 1.72 -3.46 -15.10
N LYS A 132 2.94 -3.97 -14.92
CA LYS A 132 3.63 -4.81 -15.91
C LYS A 132 3.04 -6.23 -15.89
N ASN A 133 3.45 -7.07 -16.82
CA ASN A 133 3.17 -8.48 -16.81
C ASN A 133 4.50 -9.25 -17.00
N PRO A 134 4.94 -10.06 -16.03
CA PRO A 134 4.32 -10.29 -14.72
C PRO A 134 4.52 -9.12 -13.72
N SER A 135 3.61 -9.02 -12.76
CA SER A 135 3.70 -8.06 -11.64
C SER A 135 2.98 -8.58 -10.40
N SER A 136 3.17 -7.91 -9.25
CA SER A 136 2.56 -8.32 -7.99
C SER A 136 1.89 -7.15 -7.28
N ILE A 137 0.72 -7.39 -6.67
CA ILE A 137 0.06 -6.45 -5.78
C ILE A 137 -0.04 -7.09 -4.39
N VAL A 138 0.50 -6.42 -3.39
CA VAL A 138 0.50 -6.85 -1.99
C VAL A 138 -0.44 -5.97 -1.20
N PHE A 139 -1.23 -6.56 -0.31
CA PHE A 139 -2.10 -5.85 0.62
C PHE A 139 -1.70 -6.20 2.05
N THR A 140 -1.47 -5.17 2.87
CA THR A 140 -1.21 -5.35 4.30
C THR A 140 -2.52 -5.67 5.02
N ALA A 141 -2.79 -6.95 5.20
CA ALA A 141 -3.89 -7.47 6.01
C ALA A 141 -3.54 -7.47 7.50
N SER A 142 -4.29 -8.19 8.31
CA SER A 142 -4.02 -8.34 9.75
C SER A 142 -4.51 -9.70 10.24
N ALA A 143 -3.78 -10.29 11.18
CA ALA A 143 -4.29 -11.42 11.94
C ALA A 143 -5.52 -11.05 12.78
N GLY A 144 -5.61 -9.76 13.18
CA GLY A 144 -6.78 -9.22 13.87
C GLY A 144 -7.98 -9.11 12.93
N GLY A 145 -9.02 -9.87 13.21
CA GLY A 145 -10.24 -9.97 12.43
C GLY A 145 -10.34 -11.24 11.58
N VAL A 146 -9.24 -11.70 10.99
CA VAL A 146 -9.22 -12.96 10.23
C VAL A 146 -9.06 -14.17 11.15
N PHE A 147 -8.12 -14.10 12.12
CA PHE A 147 -7.79 -15.21 13.02
C PHE A 147 -7.95 -14.88 14.50
N ARG A 148 -7.99 -13.61 14.86
CA ARG A 148 -8.09 -13.16 16.25
C ARG A 148 -9.09 -12.02 16.37
N VAL A 149 -9.75 -11.96 17.52
CA VAL A 149 -10.64 -10.86 17.89
C VAL A 149 -10.16 -10.21 19.17
N SER A 150 -10.33 -8.90 19.29
CA SER A 150 -10.06 -8.15 20.52
C SER A 150 -11.09 -7.04 20.67
N ALA A 151 -11.40 -6.71 21.94
CA ALA A 151 -12.33 -5.63 22.23
C ALA A 151 -11.86 -4.31 21.61
N GLY A 152 -12.80 -3.56 21.05
CA GLY A 152 -12.54 -2.27 20.41
C GLY A 152 -11.91 -2.33 19.02
N ASN A 153 -11.54 -3.51 18.50
CA ASN A 153 -10.89 -3.66 17.20
C ASN A 153 -11.89 -3.88 16.04
N GLY A 154 -13.20 -3.80 16.28
CA GLY A 154 -14.22 -4.23 15.33
C GLY A 154 -14.11 -3.56 13.96
N ILE A 155 -14.07 -2.24 13.91
CA ILE A 155 -14.04 -1.52 12.63
C ILE A 155 -12.71 -1.75 11.86
N TYR A 156 -11.57 -1.74 12.56
CA TYR A 156 -10.29 -2.07 11.93
C TYR A 156 -10.28 -3.49 11.37
N ALA A 157 -10.69 -4.46 12.18
CA ALA A 157 -10.80 -5.87 11.80
C ALA A 157 -11.69 -6.06 10.57
N THR A 158 -12.86 -5.40 10.52
CA THR A 158 -13.76 -5.43 9.37
C THR A 158 -13.07 -4.95 8.09
N THR A 159 -12.29 -3.88 8.15
CA THR A 159 -11.57 -3.40 6.95
C THR A 159 -10.49 -4.37 6.50
N LYS A 160 -9.80 -5.02 7.43
CA LYS A 160 -8.73 -5.98 7.10
C LYS A 160 -9.28 -7.33 6.60
N CYS A 161 -10.45 -7.76 7.05
CA CYS A 161 -11.18 -8.87 6.45
C CYS A 161 -11.70 -8.51 5.04
N GLY A 162 -12.24 -7.29 4.88
CA GLY A 162 -12.71 -6.81 3.58
C GLY A 162 -11.60 -6.76 2.53
N ILE A 163 -10.40 -6.28 2.90
CA ILE A 163 -9.28 -6.23 1.95
C ILE A 163 -8.74 -7.63 1.61
N ASP A 164 -8.77 -8.59 2.54
CA ASP A 164 -8.43 -9.99 2.25
C ASP A 164 -9.39 -10.59 1.22
N ALA A 165 -10.69 -10.38 1.38
CA ALA A 165 -11.69 -10.84 0.42
C ALA A 165 -11.50 -10.19 -0.97
N PHE A 166 -11.28 -8.87 -1.01
CA PHE A 166 -11.00 -8.14 -2.25
C PHE A 166 -9.75 -8.67 -2.96
N MET A 167 -8.66 -8.87 -2.21
CA MET A 167 -7.41 -9.41 -2.74
C MET A 167 -7.61 -10.77 -3.42
N ARG A 168 -8.32 -11.70 -2.77
CA ARG A 168 -8.60 -13.04 -3.32
C ARG A 168 -9.40 -12.98 -4.61
N THR A 169 -10.44 -12.13 -4.66
CA THR A 169 -11.25 -11.94 -5.87
C THR A 169 -10.42 -11.34 -6.99
N THR A 170 -9.66 -10.29 -6.71
CA THR A 170 -8.78 -9.64 -7.68
C THR A 170 -7.72 -10.62 -8.24
N ALA A 171 -7.19 -11.51 -7.39
CA ALA A 171 -6.24 -12.53 -7.83
C ALA A 171 -6.86 -13.52 -8.84
N LEU A 172 -8.13 -13.88 -8.66
CA LEU A 172 -8.86 -14.72 -9.63
C LEU A 172 -9.11 -13.98 -10.96
N GLU A 173 -9.47 -12.70 -10.88
CA GLU A 173 -9.77 -11.89 -12.08
C GLU A 173 -8.52 -11.61 -12.94
N LEU A 174 -7.35 -11.51 -12.33
CA LEU A 174 -6.10 -11.11 -12.98
C LEU A 174 -5.09 -12.25 -13.15
N GLY A 175 -5.22 -13.33 -12.40
CA GLY A 175 -4.24 -14.41 -12.29
C GLY A 175 -4.02 -15.30 -13.52
N GLY A 176 -4.55 -14.94 -14.66
CA GLY A 176 -4.33 -15.66 -15.94
C GLY A 176 -3.99 -14.74 -17.11
N LYS A 177 -3.64 -13.50 -16.82
CA LYS A 177 -3.47 -12.45 -17.86
C LYS A 177 -2.03 -11.98 -17.96
#